data_985379b3fc909b77ed40bdbb22dc8310
#
_entry.id   985379b3fc909b77ed40bdbb22dc8310
#
_cell.length_a   1.000
_cell.length_b   1.000
_cell.length_c   1.000
_cell.angle_alpha   90.00
_cell.angle_beta   90.00
_cell.angle_gamma   90.00
#
_symmetry.space_group_name_H-M   'P 1'
#
loop_
_entity.id
_entity.type
_entity.pdbx_description
1 polymer ?
#
loop_
_entity_poly.entity_id
_entity_poly.type
_entity_poly.pdbx_seq_one_letter_code
_entity_poly.pdbx_strand_id
1 'polypeptide(L)'
;MRIVFYAVILFYSISVFSKDNNAERNYKSNECVVLIHGFLRSSSHLKKIGDYFLKYGYSVHYVDYLSRVNQIAEISDIYVLPVVQSNCGNHDKIHFVTHSAGGVVVRYFLGKYHLKNLGRVVMLAPPNRGSEVADFLSQFSLINYLLGPMLKELGTNKMSFVNSLGIPNFEYGVIMGNSTLDPISSMIIPDDDDGRVSVDKSKLANMKDFLLVDKTHTFLMDATEVQEASLHFIQTGEFLKSE
;
A
#
# COMPACT_ATOMS: atom_id res chain seq x y z
N MET A 1 -20.98 53.03 60.96
CA MET A 1 -21.24 52.59 59.60
C MET A 1 -20.07 51.72 59.20
N ARG A 2 -20.22 50.41 59.33
CA ARG A 2 -19.16 49.38 58.99
C ARG A 2 -19.39 48.86 57.60
N ILE A 3 -18.46 49.10 56.69
CA ILE A 3 -18.46 48.61 55.36
C ILE A 3 -17.73 47.25 55.36
N VAL A 4 -18.44 46.16 55.07
CA VAL A 4 -17.88 44.80 54.92
C VAL A 4 -17.53 44.59 53.45
N PHE A 5 -16.23 44.42 53.15
CA PHE A 5 -15.76 44.03 51.85
C PHE A 5 -15.84 42.51 51.73
N TYR A 6 -16.68 42.03 50.81
CA TYR A 6 -16.65 40.64 50.39
C TYR A 6 -15.61 40.50 49.30
N ALA A 7 -14.55 39.74 49.58
CA ALA A 7 -13.60 39.30 48.57
C ALA A 7 -14.14 38.04 47.91
N VAL A 8 -14.48 38.16 46.63
CA VAL A 8 -14.84 36.98 45.79
C VAL A 8 -13.55 36.37 45.30
N ILE A 9 -13.19 35.18 45.82
CA ILE A 9 -12.07 34.39 45.35
C ILE A 9 -12.59 33.53 44.18
N LEU A 10 -12.23 33.89 42.95
CA LEU A 10 -12.43 33.09 41.75
C LEU A 10 -11.35 31.99 41.73
N PHE A 11 -11.76 30.77 42.03
CA PHE A 11 -10.94 29.58 41.73
C PHE A 11 -10.94 29.33 40.25
N TYR A 12 -9.85 29.68 39.56
CA TYR A 12 -9.56 29.15 38.23
C TYR A 12 -9.04 27.73 38.40
N SER A 13 -9.86 26.74 38.07
CA SER A 13 -9.41 25.38 37.89
C SER A 13 -8.61 25.30 36.61
N ILE A 14 -7.30 25.32 36.73
CA ILE A 14 -6.38 24.98 35.62
C ILE A 14 -6.49 23.48 35.41
N SER A 15 -7.26 23.08 34.40
CA SER A 15 -7.21 21.70 33.87
C SER A 15 -5.83 21.53 33.27
N VAL A 16 -4.93 20.88 33.98
CA VAL A 16 -3.68 20.37 33.43
C VAL A 16 -4.06 19.26 32.50
N PHE A 17 -4.13 19.56 31.19
CA PHE A 17 -4.09 18.53 30.18
C PHE A 17 -2.75 17.82 30.34
N SER A 18 -2.81 16.65 30.96
CA SER A 18 -1.71 15.70 30.94
C SER A 18 -1.47 15.37 29.47
N LYS A 19 -0.40 15.89 28.92
CA LYS A 19 0.14 15.45 27.65
C LYS A 19 0.63 14.04 27.93
N ASP A 20 -0.19 13.05 27.57
CA ASP A 20 0.26 11.66 27.56
C ASP A 20 1.49 11.62 26.66
N ASN A 21 2.65 11.70 27.27
CA ASN A 21 3.89 11.26 26.67
C ASN A 21 3.70 9.79 26.41
N ASN A 22 3.20 9.48 25.21
CA ASN A 22 3.29 8.14 24.63
C ASN A 22 4.77 7.79 24.68
N ALA A 23 5.16 7.11 25.75
CA ALA A 23 6.42 6.43 25.82
C ALA A 23 6.51 5.61 24.52
N GLU A 24 7.48 5.93 23.69
CA GLU A 24 7.87 5.10 22.56
C GLU A 24 8.09 3.70 23.13
N ARG A 25 7.04 2.87 23.05
CA ARG A 25 7.20 1.46 23.38
C ARG A 25 8.16 0.94 22.33
N ASN A 26 9.35 0.59 22.78
CA ASN A 26 10.31 -0.20 22.02
C ASN A 26 9.65 -1.58 21.77
N TYR A 27 8.65 -1.60 20.89
CA TYR A 27 7.96 -2.81 20.46
C TYR A 27 8.85 -3.45 19.41
N LYS A 28 9.74 -4.30 19.84
CA LYS A 28 10.51 -5.13 18.93
C LYS A 28 9.59 -6.25 18.47
N SER A 29 8.79 -5.99 17.45
CA SER A 29 7.99 -7.00 16.80
C SER A 29 8.92 -8.01 16.13
N ASN A 30 8.70 -9.30 16.36
CA ASN A 30 9.36 -10.34 15.56
C ASN A 30 8.59 -10.60 14.26
N GLU A 31 8.13 -9.52 13.62
CA GLU A 31 7.34 -9.57 12.39
C GLU A 31 8.08 -8.83 11.26
N CYS A 32 7.94 -9.36 10.06
CA CYS A 32 8.59 -8.86 8.85
C CYS A 32 7.57 -8.17 7.94
N VAL A 33 7.94 -7.03 7.36
CA VAL A 33 7.19 -6.35 6.30
C VAL A 33 8.02 -6.33 5.02
N VAL A 34 7.50 -6.95 3.98
CA VAL A 34 8.11 -6.96 2.63
C VAL A 34 7.43 -5.90 1.78
N LEU A 35 8.24 -4.97 1.26
CA LEU A 35 7.78 -3.85 0.44
C LEU A 35 8.06 -4.11 -1.04
N ILE A 36 7.01 -4.04 -1.89
CA ILE A 36 7.10 -4.31 -3.34
C ILE A 36 6.62 -3.07 -4.11
N HIS A 37 7.54 -2.45 -4.85
CA HIS A 37 7.25 -1.23 -5.60
C HIS A 37 6.42 -1.49 -6.88
N GLY A 38 5.99 -0.41 -7.55
CA GLY A 38 5.20 -0.46 -8.77
C GLY A 38 6.03 -0.44 -10.06
N PHE A 39 5.29 -0.43 -11.18
CA PHE A 39 5.84 -0.32 -12.53
C PHE A 39 6.66 0.97 -12.70
N LEU A 40 7.83 0.88 -13.34
CA LEU A 40 8.78 1.97 -13.58
C LEU A 40 9.24 2.71 -12.29
N ARG A 41 9.24 2.04 -11.16
CA ARG A 41 9.71 2.56 -9.88
C ARG A 41 10.88 1.72 -9.36
N SER A 42 11.40 2.11 -8.20
CA SER A 42 12.40 1.36 -7.43
C SER A 42 11.97 1.30 -5.97
N SER A 43 12.68 0.53 -5.17
CA SER A 43 12.46 0.40 -3.73
C SER A 43 12.49 1.74 -2.98
N SER A 44 13.28 2.71 -3.45
CA SER A 44 13.37 4.05 -2.85
C SER A 44 12.03 4.79 -2.78
N HIS A 45 11.09 4.44 -3.68
CA HIS A 45 9.75 5.01 -3.71
C HIS A 45 8.89 4.61 -2.51
N LEU A 46 9.25 3.52 -1.85
CA LEU A 46 8.58 3.02 -0.64
C LEU A 46 9.32 3.38 0.66
N LYS A 47 10.37 4.21 0.56
CA LYS A 47 11.22 4.48 1.72
C LYS A 47 10.47 5.09 2.90
N LYS A 48 9.61 6.07 2.68
CA LYS A 48 8.88 6.74 3.77
C LYS A 48 7.97 5.78 4.54
N ILE A 49 7.19 4.97 3.82
CA ILE A 49 6.33 3.97 4.46
C ILE A 49 7.17 2.88 5.13
N GLY A 50 8.30 2.49 4.55
CA GLY A 50 9.23 1.55 5.18
C GLY A 50 9.84 2.09 6.45
N ASP A 51 10.32 3.34 6.46
CA ASP A 51 10.84 4.02 7.65
C ASP A 51 9.75 4.12 8.75
N TYR A 52 8.49 4.30 8.35
CA TYR A 52 7.37 4.30 9.26
C TYR A 52 7.20 2.94 9.97
N PHE A 53 7.22 1.82 9.23
CA PHE A 53 7.17 0.48 9.82
C PHE A 53 8.39 0.16 10.70
N LEU A 54 9.60 0.59 10.28
CA LEU A 54 10.81 0.46 11.10
C LEU A 54 10.67 1.17 12.45
N LYS A 55 10.09 2.38 12.49
CA LYS A 55 9.83 3.13 13.73
C LYS A 55 8.93 2.35 14.69
N TYR A 56 8.02 1.52 14.18
CA TYR A 56 7.13 0.68 14.97
C TYR A 56 7.68 -0.73 15.23
N GLY A 57 8.98 -0.96 14.98
CA GLY A 57 9.72 -2.15 15.39
C GLY A 57 9.59 -3.36 14.46
N TYR A 58 9.03 -3.19 13.26
CA TYR A 58 9.00 -4.23 12.22
C TYR A 58 10.36 -4.38 11.55
N SER A 59 10.70 -5.61 11.15
CA SER A 59 11.80 -5.86 10.22
C SER A 59 11.33 -5.54 8.80
N VAL A 60 11.98 -4.59 8.11
CA VAL A 60 11.51 -4.09 6.81
C VAL A 60 12.49 -4.48 5.72
N HIS A 61 12.00 -5.12 4.68
CA HIS A 61 12.77 -5.55 3.52
C HIS A 61 12.14 -5.12 2.22
N TYR A 62 12.96 -4.61 1.33
CA TYR A 62 12.53 -4.09 0.04
C TYR A 62 12.83 -5.11 -1.05
N VAL A 63 11.88 -5.29 -1.97
CA VAL A 63 12.11 -6.02 -3.22
C VAL A 63 12.41 -4.98 -4.30
N ASP A 64 13.63 -5.02 -4.83
CA ASP A 64 14.06 -4.12 -5.90
C ASP A 64 14.25 -4.90 -7.20
N TYR A 65 13.58 -4.47 -8.28
CA TYR A 65 13.58 -5.17 -9.56
C TYR A 65 13.41 -4.20 -10.73
N LEU A 66 13.74 -4.66 -11.93
CA LEU A 66 13.60 -3.88 -13.16
C LEU A 66 12.31 -4.28 -13.89
N SER A 67 11.22 -3.56 -13.64
CA SER A 67 9.90 -3.82 -14.24
C SER A 67 9.86 -3.69 -15.77
N ARG A 68 10.85 -3.02 -16.38
CA ARG A 68 10.96 -2.87 -17.83
C ARG A 68 11.49 -4.12 -18.55
N VAL A 69 12.15 -5.01 -17.83
CA VAL A 69 12.78 -6.20 -18.43
C VAL A 69 12.21 -7.51 -17.93
N ASN A 70 11.53 -7.49 -16.77
CA ASN A 70 11.00 -8.68 -16.15
C ASN A 70 9.47 -8.75 -16.25
N GLN A 71 8.95 -9.95 -16.41
CA GLN A 71 7.54 -10.29 -16.25
C GLN A 71 7.18 -10.42 -14.77
N ILE A 72 5.90 -10.32 -14.43
CA ILE A 72 5.41 -10.43 -13.04
C ILE A 72 5.81 -11.77 -12.42
N ALA A 73 5.73 -12.87 -13.17
CA ALA A 73 6.13 -14.19 -12.70
C ALA A 73 7.63 -14.26 -12.38
N GLU A 74 8.47 -13.70 -13.24
CA GLU A 74 9.93 -13.63 -13.02
C GLU A 74 10.28 -12.80 -11.78
N ILE A 75 9.60 -11.66 -11.61
CA ILE A 75 9.81 -10.81 -10.41
C ILE A 75 9.48 -11.59 -9.15
N SER A 76 8.37 -12.31 -9.14
CA SER A 76 7.98 -13.17 -8.03
C SER A 76 9.05 -14.20 -7.67
N ASP A 77 9.56 -14.91 -8.68
CA ASP A 77 10.45 -16.05 -8.47
C ASP A 77 11.89 -15.63 -8.19
N ILE A 78 12.36 -14.60 -8.89
CA ILE A 78 13.78 -14.20 -8.86
C ILE A 78 14.06 -13.15 -7.78
N TYR A 79 13.08 -12.29 -7.45
CA TYR A 79 13.31 -11.17 -6.55
C TYR A 79 12.50 -11.29 -5.25
N VAL A 80 11.19 -11.63 -5.29
CA VAL A 80 10.38 -11.70 -4.07
C VAL A 80 10.75 -12.93 -3.24
N LEU A 81 10.81 -14.10 -3.86
CA LEU A 81 11.07 -15.36 -3.15
C LEU A 81 12.38 -15.35 -2.34
N PRO A 82 13.54 -14.94 -2.90
CA PRO A 82 14.77 -14.87 -2.13
C PRO A 82 14.71 -13.89 -0.96
N VAL A 83 14.09 -12.71 -1.13
CA VAL A 83 13.94 -11.74 -0.03
C VAL A 83 13.11 -12.34 1.10
N VAL A 84 12.00 -12.99 0.79
CA VAL A 84 11.13 -13.64 1.79
C VAL A 84 11.88 -14.76 2.52
N GLN A 85 12.55 -15.64 1.78
CA GLN A 85 13.26 -16.79 2.37
C GLN A 85 14.47 -16.38 3.21
N SER A 86 15.29 -15.47 2.70
CA SER A 86 16.54 -15.10 3.36
C SER A 86 16.37 -14.14 4.52
N ASN A 87 15.36 -13.25 4.45
CA ASN A 87 15.23 -12.17 5.41
C ASN A 87 14.05 -12.34 6.38
N CYS A 88 12.97 -13.01 5.94
CA CYS A 88 11.75 -13.08 6.73
C CYS A 88 11.39 -14.49 7.22
N GLY A 89 12.09 -15.52 6.78
CA GLY A 89 11.74 -16.92 7.03
C GLY A 89 11.63 -17.31 8.51
N ASN A 90 12.37 -16.63 9.40
CA ASN A 90 12.40 -16.91 10.85
C ASN A 90 11.50 -15.94 11.68
N HIS A 91 10.72 -15.10 11.03
CA HIS A 91 9.81 -14.17 11.72
C HIS A 91 8.47 -14.84 12.02
N ASP A 92 7.78 -14.37 13.05
CA ASP A 92 6.48 -14.91 13.48
C ASP A 92 5.38 -14.65 12.45
N LYS A 93 5.48 -13.51 11.76
CA LYS A 93 4.59 -13.10 10.67
C LYS A 93 5.35 -12.42 9.55
N ILE A 94 4.90 -12.67 8.32
CA ILE A 94 5.37 -12.00 7.11
C ILE A 94 4.21 -11.22 6.51
N HIS A 95 4.31 -9.91 6.54
CA HIS A 95 3.36 -9.00 5.94
C HIS A 95 3.88 -8.45 4.63
N PHE A 96 2.98 -7.97 3.79
CA PHE A 96 3.35 -7.29 2.54
C PHE A 96 2.69 -5.93 2.48
N VAL A 97 3.45 -4.92 2.06
CA VAL A 97 2.91 -3.62 1.66
C VAL A 97 3.38 -3.34 0.24
N THR A 98 2.44 -3.16 -0.66
CA THR A 98 2.73 -3.08 -2.09
C THR A 98 2.19 -1.80 -2.70
N HIS A 99 2.81 -1.31 -3.74
CA HIS A 99 2.30 -0.18 -4.50
C HIS A 99 2.07 -0.56 -5.96
N SER A 100 0.91 -0.16 -6.51
CA SER A 100 0.60 -0.29 -7.94
C SER A 100 0.78 -1.74 -8.44
N ALA A 101 1.56 -1.96 -9.51
CA ALA A 101 1.87 -3.29 -10.05
C ALA A 101 2.47 -4.27 -9.02
N GLY A 102 3.10 -3.77 -7.95
CA GLY A 102 3.55 -4.60 -6.83
C GLY A 102 2.42 -5.41 -6.18
N GLY A 103 1.18 -4.88 -6.20
CA GLY A 103 -0.02 -5.62 -5.77
C GLY A 103 -0.31 -6.84 -6.65
N VAL A 104 -0.06 -6.74 -7.94
CA VAL A 104 -0.21 -7.88 -8.87
C VAL A 104 0.90 -8.90 -8.66
N VAL A 105 2.14 -8.43 -8.42
CA VAL A 105 3.28 -9.30 -8.09
C VAL A 105 3.01 -10.12 -6.84
N VAL A 106 2.53 -9.50 -5.74
CA VAL A 106 2.25 -10.23 -4.49
C VAL A 106 1.09 -11.20 -4.65
N ARG A 107 0.07 -10.89 -5.45
CA ARG A 107 -1.02 -11.82 -5.77
C ARG A 107 -0.52 -13.07 -6.46
N TYR A 108 0.33 -12.93 -7.47
CA TYR A 108 0.94 -14.07 -8.13
C TYR A 108 1.84 -14.84 -7.17
N PHE A 109 2.69 -14.15 -6.41
CA PHE A 109 3.58 -14.77 -5.43
C PHE A 109 2.81 -15.63 -4.41
N LEU A 110 1.81 -15.08 -3.75
CA LEU A 110 1.02 -15.79 -2.73
C LEU A 110 0.05 -16.82 -3.32
N GLY A 111 -0.29 -16.71 -4.61
CA GLY A 111 -1.01 -17.76 -5.33
C GLY A 111 -0.14 -18.97 -5.66
N LYS A 112 1.18 -18.77 -5.82
CA LYS A 112 2.14 -19.81 -6.14
C LYS A 112 2.84 -20.40 -4.93
N TYR A 113 3.19 -19.58 -3.94
CA TYR A 113 3.97 -19.96 -2.78
C TYR A 113 3.14 -19.89 -1.50
N HIS A 114 3.10 -21.00 -0.77
CA HIS A 114 2.42 -21.06 0.52
C HIS A 114 3.37 -20.68 1.65
N LEU A 115 3.06 -19.59 2.37
CA LEU A 115 3.80 -19.15 3.55
C LEU A 115 3.04 -19.57 4.82
N LYS A 116 3.68 -20.40 5.67
CA LYS A 116 3.07 -20.87 6.93
C LYS A 116 2.80 -19.74 7.92
N ASN A 117 3.63 -18.71 7.88
CA ASN A 117 3.58 -17.54 8.74
C ASN A 117 3.11 -16.28 8.00
N LEU A 118 2.29 -16.44 6.94
CA LEU A 118 1.70 -15.30 6.25
C LEU A 118 0.88 -14.46 7.24
N GLY A 119 1.18 -13.18 7.28
CA GLY A 119 0.41 -12.16 7.96
C GLY A 119 -0.62 -11.52 7.02
N ARG A 120 -0.67 -10.20 6.98
CA ARG A 120 -1.63 -9.42 6.19
C ARG A 120 -0.96 -8.71 5.03
N VAL A 121 -1.75 -8.36 4.02
CA VAL A 121 -1.30 -7.66 2.82
C VAL A 121 -2.01 -6.32 2.70
N VAL A 122 -1.27 -5.23 2.55
CA VAL A 122 -1.80 -3.91 2.19
C VAL A 122 -1.40 -3.61 0.75
N MET A 123 -2.37 -3.30 -0.08
CA MET A 123 -2.16 -2.93 -1.47
C MET A 123 -2.51 -1.46 -1.67
N LEU A 124 -1.52 -0.65 -2.02
CA LEU A 124 -1.67 0.78 -2.32
C LEU A 124 -1.89 0.94 -3.83
N ALA A 125 -3.05 1.43 -4.23
CA ALA A 125 -3.46 1.69 -5.61
C ALA A 125 -3.17 0.53 -6.59
N PRO A 126 -3.56 -0.72 -6.29
CA PRO A 126 -3.25 -1.85 -7.15
C PRO A 126 -4.14 -1.86 -8.40
N PRO A 127 -3.62 -2.12 -9.61
CA PRO A 127 -4.43 -2.39 -10.79
C PRO A 127 -4.96 -3.83 -10.76
N ASN A 128 -5.77 -4.15 -9.76
CA ASN A 128 -6.21 -5.51 -9.46
C ASN A 128 -7.05 -6.15 -10.56
N ARG A 129 -7.72 -5.32 -11.40
CA ARG A 129 -8.45 -5.74 -12.59
C ARG A 129 -7.90 -5.07 -13.87
N GLY A 130 -6.63 -4.67 -13.84
CA GLY A 130 -5.92 -4.02 -14.93
C GLY A 130 -5.97 -2.48 -14.85
N SER A 131 -5.38 -1.83 -15.85
CA SER A 131 -5.31 -0.39 -16.01
C SER A 131 -5.61 -0.01 -17.45
N GLU A 132 -6.56 0.91 -17.65
CA GLU A 132 -6.92 1.47 -18.96
C GLU A 132 -5.73 2.23 -19.58
N VAL A 133 -4.91 2.85 -18.74
CA VAL A 133 -3.66 3.48 -19.19
C VAL A 133 -2.68 2.45 -19.75
N ALA A 134 -2.58 1.27 -19.13
CA ALA A 134 -1.76 0.19 -19.67
C ALA A 134 -2.30 -0.32 -21.02
N ASP A 135 -3.61 -0.45 -21.17
CA ASP A 135 -4.25 -0.82 -22.43
C ASP A 135 -3.94 0.21 -23.53
N PHE A 136 -4.12 1.49 -23.23
CA PHE A 136 -3.86 2.58 -24.18
C PHE A 136 -2.40 2.57 -24.63
N LEU A 137 -1.45 2.52 -23.69
CA LEU A 137 -0.03 2.55 -23.99
C LEU A 137 0.42 1.30 -24.76
N SER A 138 -0.18 0.14 -24.48
CA SER A 138 0.19 -1.11 -25.11
C SER A 138 -0.22 -1.24 -26.59
N GLN A 139 -1.03 -0.32 -27.11
CA GLN A 139 -1.37 -0.24 -28.54
C GLN A 139 -0.19 0.17 -29.41
N PHE A 140 0.81 0.84 -28.83
CA PHE A 140 1.96 1.37 -29.55
C PHE A 140 3.17 0.44 -29.43
N SER A 141 3.62 -0.15 -30.56
CA SER A 141 4.74 -1.10 -30.57
C SER A 141 6.03 -0.52 -29.97
N LEU A 142 6.35 0.73 -30.28
CA LEU A 142 7.53 1.41 -29.71
C LEU A 142 7.42 1.56 -28.20
N ILE A 143 6.27 1.91 -27.67
CA ILE A 143 6.02 2.03 -26.23
C ILE A 143 6.18 0.66 -25.55
N ASN A 144 5.62 -0.39 -26.14
CA ASN A 144 5.81 -1.77 -25.64
C ASN A 144 7.28 -2.17 -25.57
N TYR A 145 8.06 -1.83 -26.60
CA TYR A 145 9.49 -2.10 -26.60
C TYR A 145 10.24 -1.33 -25.51
N LEU A 146 9.89 -0.05 -25.30
CA LEU A 146 10.54 0.81 -24.31
C LEU A 146 10.13 0.48 -22.87
N LEU A 147 8.86 0.14 -22.63
CA LEU A 147 8.32 -0.08 -21.28
C LEU A 147 8.38 -1.55 -20.84
N GLY A 148 8.55 -2.48 -21.78
CA GLY A 148 8.80 -3.89 -21.48
C GLY A 148 7.54 -4.72 -21.27
N PRO A 149 7.73 -6.02 -20.93
CA PRO A 149 6.66 -7.02 -20.97
C PRO A 149 5.56 -6.81 -19.92
N MET A 150 5.89 -6.28 -18.76
CA MET A 150 4.92 -6.07 -17.67
C MET A 150 3.76 -5.16 -18.09
N LEU A 151 3.97 -4.19 -18.98
CA LEU A 151 2.90 -3.29 -19.43
C LEU A 151 1.70 -4.06 -19.96
N LYS A 152 1.93 -5.08 -20.79
CA LYS A 152 0.86 -5.94 -21.37
C LYS A 152 0.18 -6.81 -20.33
N GLU A 153 0.91 -7.21 -19.28
CA GLU A 153 0.37 -8.04 -18.20
C GLU A 153 -0.67 -7.28 -17.35
N LEU A 154 -0.59 -5.94 -17.34
CA LEU A 154 -1.46 -5.04 -16.56
C LEU A 154 -2.70 -4.57 -17.32
N GLY A 155 -3.02 -5.10 -18.50
CA GLY A 155 -4.20 -4.72 -19.27
C GLY A 155 -5.53 -5.13 -18.62
N THR A 156 -6.64 -4.48 -19.03
CA THR A 156 -8.00 -4.74 -18.49
C THR A 156 -8.69 -5.93 -19.14
N ASN A 157 -8.16 -6.46 -20.26
CA ASN A 157 -8.73 -7.58 -20.95
C ASN A 157 -8.87 -8.81 -20.03
N LYS A 158 -9.97 -9.54 -20.14
CA LYS A 158 -10.24 -10.76 -19.34
C LYS A 158 -9.14 -11.82 -19.47
N MET A 159 -8.43 -11.85 -20.59
CA MET A 159 -7.31 -12.77 -20.85
C MET A 159 -5.96 -12.20 -20.41
N SER A 160 -5.89 -10.98 -19.88
CA SER A 160 -4.65 -10.41 -19.38
C SER A 160 -4.14 -11.19 -18.17
N PHE A 161 -2.83 -11.13 -17.94
CA PHE A 161 -2.20 -11.83 -16.82
C PHE A 161 -2.84 -11.47 -15.46
N VAL A 162 -3.05 -10.18 -15.20
CA VAL A 162 -3.66 -9.73 -13.94
C VAL A 162 -5.05 -10.31 -13.71
N ASN A 163 -5.88 -10.44 -14.74
CA ASN A 163 -7.23 -10.99 -14.66
C ASN A 163 -7.26 -12.53 -14.61
N SER A 164 -6.19 -13.20 -15.01
CA SER A 164 -6.04 -14.65 -14.88
C SER A 164 -5.68 -15.14 -13.48
N LEU A 165 -5.23 -14.23 -12.57
CA LEU A 165 -4.77 -14.59 -11.22
C LEU A 165 -5.89 -15.01 -10.26
N GLY A 166 -7.14 -14.81 -10.61
CA GLY A 166 -8.28 -15.13 -9.75
C GLY A 166 -8.39 -14.21 -8.51
N ILE A 167 -9.25 -14.63 -7.58
CA ILE A 167 -9.52 -13.89 -6.34
C ILE A 167 -8.51 -14.33 -5.28
N PRO A 168 -7.86 -13.39 -4.55
CA PRO A 168 -6.95 -13.73 -3.47
C PRO A 168 -7.63 -14.54 -2.36
N ASN A 169 -6.92 -15.53 -1.83
CA ASN A 169 -7.34 -16.39 -0.71
C ASN A 169 -6.62 -16.06 0.60
N PHE A 170 -6.05 -14.87 0.71
CA PHE A 170 -5.35 -14.35 1.88
C PHE A 170 -6.01 -13.05 2.38
N GLU A 171 -5.69 -12.66 3.60
CA GLU A 171 -6.24 -11.42 4.22
C GLU A 171 -5.53 -10.19 3.65
N TYR A 172 -6.29 -9.31 3.00
CA TYR A 172 -5.75 -8.10 2.40
C TYR A 172 -6.72 -6.92 2.46
N GLY A 173 -6.15 -5.72 2.52
CA GLY A 173 -6.84 -4.45 2.38
C GLY A 173 -6.28 -3.64 1.21
N VAL A 174 -7.10 -2.75 0.68
CA VAL A 174 -6.73 -1.84 -0.42
C VAL A 174 -6.90 -0.40 0.02
N ILE A 175 -5.85 0.41 -0.15
CA ILE A 175 -5.92 1.87 -0.04
C ILE A 175 -5.80 2.43 -1.45
N MET A 176 -6.77 3.26 -1.85
CA MET A 176 -6.84 3.84 -3.19
C MET A 176 -6.90 5.35 -3.12
N GLY A 177 -6.20 6.03 -4.03
CA GLY A 177 -6.34 7.45 -4.26
C GLY A 177 -7.51 7.78 -5.18
N ASN A 178 -8.03 9.00 -5.11
CA ASN A 178 -9.06 9.52 -6.01
C ASN A 178 -8.73 10.92 -6.55
N SER A 179 -7.48 11.32 -6.46
CA SER A 179 -6.98 12.59 -7.01
C SER A 179 -5.99 12.36 -8.12
N THR A 180 -6.00 13.23 -9.11
CA THR A 180 -5.07 13.18 -10.23
C THR A 180 -4.38 14.52 -10.46
N LEU A 181 -3.12 14.46 -10.87
CA LEU A 181 -2.36 15.58 -11.45
C LEU A 181 -2.11 15.35 -12.95
N ASP A 182 -2.64 14.26 -13.51
CA ASP A 182 -2.46 13.86 -14.90
C ASP A 182 -3.79 13.83 -15.63
N PRO A 183 -4.25 14.97 -16.16
CA PRO A 183 -5.55 15.07 -16.84
C PRO A 183 -5.62 14.18 -18.10
N ILE A 184 -4.48 13.87 -18.72
CA ILE A 184 -4.45 13.02 -19.92
C ILE A 184 -4.81 11.58 -19.54
N SER A 185 -4.20 11.04 -18.46
CA SER A 185 -4.54 9.71 -17.98
C SER A 185 -6.00 9.62 -17.52
N SER A 186 -6.52 10.64 -16.82
CA SER A 186 -7.92 10.68 -16.39
C SER A 186 -8.92 10.82 -17.54
N MET A 187 -8.52 11.34 -18.70
CA MET A 187 -9.37 11.28 -19.91
C MET A 187 -9.50 9.86 -20.49
N ILE A 188 -8.54 8.97 -20.19
CA ILE A 188 -8.52 7.58 -20.64
C ILE A 188 -9.30 6.69 -19.67
N ILE A 189 -9.27 7.02 -18.38
CA ILE A 189 -9.93 6.28 -17.32
C ILE A 189 -11.38 6.76 -17.20
N PRO A 190 -12.40 5.88 -17.31
CA PRO A 190 -13.81 6.29 -17.38
C PRO A 190 -14.43 6.68 -16.03
N ASP A 191 -13.78 6.32 -14.90
CA ASP A 191 -14.31 6.47 -13.54
C ASP A 191 -13.37 7.32 -12.67
N ASP A 192 -13.72 7.50 -11.39
CA ASP A 192 -12.82 8.09 -10.40
C ASP A 192 -11.48 7.35 -10.38
N ASP A 193 -10.39 8.11 -10.38
CA ASP A 193 -9.05 7.57 -10.53
C ASP A 193 -7.99 8.36 -9.74
N ASP A 194 -6.81 7.79 -9.62
CA ASP A 194 -5.64 8.41 -8.99
C ASP A 194 -4.59 8.93 -10.01
N GLY A 195 -4.96 8.98 -11.29
CA GLY A 195 -4.10 9.32 -12.40
C GLY A 195 -3.46 8.13 -13.13
N ARG A 196 -3.67 6.87 -12.66
CA ARG A 196 -3.10 5.65 -13.27
C ARG A 196 -4.04 4.45 -13.23
N VAL A 197 -4.85 4.34 -12.20
CA VAL A 197 -5.76 3.22 -11.97
C VAL A 197 -7.11 3.76 -11.55
N SER A 198 -8.21 3.22 -12.08
CA SER A 198 -9.53 3.57 -11.60
C SER A 198 -9.83 2.96 -10.23
N VAL A 199 -10.60 3.67 -9.42
CA VAL A 199 -11.05 3.19 -8.10
C VAL A 199 -11.75 1.83 -8.23
N ASP A 200 -12.55 1.64 -9.27
CA ASP A 200 -13.24 0.38 -9.52
C ASP A 200 -12.26 -0.77 -9.82
N LYS A 201 -11.25 -0.54 -10.66
CA LYS A 201 -10.26 -1.58 -11.03
C LYS A 201 -9.33 -1.97 -9.89
N SER A 202 -9.24 -1.17 -8.84
CA SER A 202 -8.45 -1.51 -7.65
C SER A 202 -9.12 -2.58 -6.78
N LYS A 203 -10.44 -2.76 -6.89
CA LYS A 203 -11.24 -3.64 -6.03
C LYS A 203 -11.29 -5.07 -6.53
N LEU A 204 -11.26 -6.03 -5.60
CA LEU A 204 -11.56 -7.44 -5.83
C LEU A 204 -12.50 -7.98 -4.75
N ALA A 205 -13.14 -9.10 -5.03
CA ALA A 205 -13.91 -9.83 -4.02
C ALA A 205 -12.98 -10.35 -2.89
N ASN A 206 -13.54 -10.61 -1.72
CA ASN A 206 -12.85 -11.07 -0.50
C ASN A 206 -11.83 -10.07 0.09
N MET A 207 -11.80 -8.84 -0.41
CA MET A 207 -11.07 -7.74 0.21
C MET A 207 -11.62 -7.49 1.61
N LYS A 208 -10.73 -7.50 2.63
CA LYS A 208 -11.12 -7.35 4.03
C LYS A 208 -11.61 -5.94 4.33
N ASP A 209 -10.91 -4.93 3.83
CA ASP A 209 -11.29 -3.52 3.97
C ASP A 209 -10.80 -2.70 2.78
N PHE A 210 -11.42 -1.53 2.57
CA PHE A 210 -11.12 -0.59 1.51
C PHE A 210 -11.13 0.84 2.05
N LEU A 211 -10.05 1.58 1.79
CA LEU A 211 -9.91 2.98 2.17
C LEU A 211 -9.67 3.84 0.92
N LEU A 212 -10.52 4.85 0.73
CA LEU A 212 -10.35 5.88 -0.29
C LEU A 212 -9.77 7.14 0.35
N VAL A 213 -8.70 7.69 -0.26
CA VAL A 213 -8.02 8.89 0.24
C VAL A 213 -7.82 9.92 -0.88
N ASP A 214 -7.82 11.19 -0.52
CA ASP A 214 -7.60 12.30 -1.48
C ASP A 214 -6.10 12.45 -1.79
N LYS A 215 -5.55 11.46 -2.51
CA LYS A 215 -4.14 11.40 -2.94
C LYS A 215 -4.02 10.92 -4.36
N THR A 216 -2.92 11.30 -5.00
CA THR A 216 -2.57 10.82 -6.33
C THR A 216 -1.77 9.52 -6.25
N HIS A 217 -1.78 8.77 -7.33
CA HIS A 217 -1.06 7.49 -7.46
C HIS A 217 0.41 7.55 -6.99
N THR A 218 1.09 8.62 -7.35
CA THR A 218 2.54 8.75 -7.11
C THR A 218 2.89 9.08 -5.66
N PHE A 219 2.01 9.76 -4.91
CA PHE A 219 2.31 10.26 -3.57
C PHE A 219 1.55 9.53 -2.46
N LEU A 220 0.81 8.49 -2.82
CA LEU A 220 -0.03 7.73 -1.88
C LEU A 220 0.78 7.20 -0.68
N MET A 221 1.93 6.55 -0.93
CA MET A 221 2.77 5.95 0.11
C MET A 221 3.53 6.98 0.97
N ASP A 222 3.54 8.25 0.55
CA ASP A 222 4.20 9.33 1.27
C ASP A 222 3.28 10.01 2.29
N ALA A 223 1.97 9.78 2.20
CA ALA A 223 0.97 10.39 3.06
C ALA A 223 0.93 9.71 4.43
N THR A 224 0.97 10.52 5.50
CA THR A 224 0.97 10.01 6.88
C THR A 224 -0.27 9.19 7.18
N GLU A 225 -1.45 9.65 6.74
CA GLU A 225 -2.70 8.90 6.91
C GLU A 225 -2.68 7.51 6.26
N VAL A 226 -1.98 7.35 5.13
CA VAL A 226 -1.82 6.06 4.44
C VAL A 226 -0.85 5.15 5.20
N GLN A 227 0.21 5.72 5.78
CA GLN A 227 1.16 4.97 6.60
C GLN A 227 0.51 4.48 7.89
N GLU A 228 -0.26 5.35 8.57
CA GLU A 228 -1.04 5.03 9.77
C GLU A 228 -2.10 3.97 9.50
N ALA A 229 -2.88 4.14 8.43
CA ALA A 229 -3.90 3.16 8.02
C ALA A 229 -3.26 1.80 7.66
N SER A 230 -2.12 1.82 6.95
CA SER A 230 -1.40 0.59 6.60
C SER A 230 -0.91 -0.15 7.84
N LEU A 231 -0.32 0.55 8.81
CA LEU A 231 0.12 -0.03 10.07
C LEU A 231 -1.07 -0.59 10.85
N HIS A 232 -2.15 0.17 10.97
CA HIS A 232 -3.35 -0.26 11.68
C HIS A 232 -3.94 -1.53 11.05
N PHE A 233 -4.01 -1.59 9.70
CA PHE A 233 -4.47 -2.80 9.01
C PHE A 233 -3.56 -4.01 9.28
N ILE A 234 -2.25 -3.83 9.24
CA ILE A 234 -1.29 -4.91 9.57
C ILE A 234 -1.55 -5.44 10.98
N GLN A 235 -1.87 -4.58 11.94
CA GLN A 235 -2.10 -4.95 13.34
C GLN A 235 -3.50 -5.54 13.58
N THR A 236 -4.54 -5.03 12.95
CA THR A 236 -5.94 -5.34 13.30
C THR A 236 -6.74 -6.04 12.20
N GLY A 237 -6.39 -5.85 10.92
CA GLY A 237 -7.15 -6.31 9.77
C GLY A 237 -8.18 -5.30 9.26
N GLU A 238 -8.20 -4.07 9.78
CA GLU A 238 -9.11 -3.00 9.36
C GLU A 238 -8.34 -1.70 9.22
N PHE A 239 -8.78 -0.81 8.33
CA PHE A 239 -8.20 0.52 8.21
C PHE A 239 -8.77 1.48 9.26
N LEU A 240 -7.93 2.41 9.72
CA LEU A 240 -8.43 3.58 10.43
C LEU A 240 -9.28 4.40 9.46
N LYS A 241 -10.54 4.63 9.84
CA LYS A 241 -11.45 5.54 9.12
C LYS A 241 -11.44 6.85 9.88
N SER A 242 -11.06 7.95 9.21
CA SER A 242 -11.26 9.30 9.78
C SER A 242 -12.76 9.51 10.00
N GLU A 243 -13.13 9.94 11.21
CA GLU A 243 -14.47 10.43 11.52
C GLU A 243 -14.85 11.67 10.70
#